data_6bcc7a4e8d3729875e1e83a6f5ba4739
#
_entry.id   6bcc7a4e8d3729875e1e83a6f5ba4739
#
_cell.length_a   1.000
_cell.length_b   1.000
_cell.length_c   1.000
_cell.angle_alpha   90.00
_cell.angle_beta   90.00
_cell.angle_gamma   90.00
#
_symmetry.space_group_name_H-M   'P 1'
#
loop_
_entity.id
_entity.type
_entity.pdbx_description
1 polymer ?
#
loop_
_entity_poly.entity_id
_entity_poly.type
_entity_poly.pdbx_seq_one_letter_code
_entity_poly.pdbx_strand_id
1 'polypeptide(L)'
;FTNLERLSALVNNKERPVQFIFAGKAHPHDIPGQDLIKRIVEVSKMPEFLGKIIFLQNYDMELARRMVQGVDVWLNTPTRPLEASGTSGEKCVMNGVMQFSVLDGWWVEGYKEGAGWMLEKIRPVDAVLNLSSA
;
A
#
# COMPACT_ATOMS: atom_id res chain seq x y z
N PHE A 1 -8.94 4.17 1.29
CA PHE A 1 -9.73 5.08 0.41
C PHE A 1 -10.74 5.92 1.21
N THR A 2 -10.30 6.46 2.32
CA THR A 2 -11.12 7.31 3.21
C THR A 2 -11.25 8.75 2.71
N ASN A 3 -10.27 9.23 1.93
CA ASN A 3 -10.27 10.56 1.33
C ASN A 3 -9.92 10.47 -0.16
N LEU A 4 -10.95 10.36 -1.00
CA LEU A 4 -10.79 10.20 -2.44
C LEU A 4 -10.32 11.49 -3.13
N GLU A 5 -10.67 12.66 -2.61
CA GLU A 5 -10.22 13.95 -3.15
C GLU A 5 -8.69 14.08 -3.03
N ARG A 6 -8.15 13.81 -1.84
CA ARG A 6 -6.70 13.81 -1.60
C ARG A 6 -5.99 12.74 -2.44
N LEU A 7 -6.59 11.55 -2.58
CA LEU A 7 -6.05 10.49 -3.41
C LEU A 7 -6.01 10.92 -4.88
N SER A 8 -7.09 11.52 -5.38
CA SER A 8 -7.17 12.04 -6.76
C SER A 8 -6.10 13.10 -7.01
N ALA A 9 -5.91 14.05 -6.10
CA ALA A 9 -4.86 15.06 -6.22
C ALA A 9 -3.45 14.43 -6.26
N LEU A 10 -3.22 13.36 -5.51
CA LEU A 10 -1.95 12.64 -5.50
C LEU A 10 -1.69 11.91 -6.82
N VAL A 11 -2.63 11.06 -7.27
CA VAL A 11 -2.41 10.20 -8.45
C VAL A 11 -2.48 10.95 -9.77
N ASN A 12 -3.11 12.12 -9.80
CA ASN A 12 -3.21 12.99 -10.98
C ASN A 12 -2.21 14.15 -10.97
N ASN A 13 -1.23 14.15 -10.06
CA ASN A 13 -0.17 15.15 -10.06
C ASN A 13 0.62 15.06 -11.37
N LYS A 14 0.77 16.20 -12.07
CA LYS A 14 1.41 16.25 -13.38
C LYS A 14 2.94 16.15 -13.32
N GLU A 15 3.53 16.61 -12.23
CA GLU A 15 4.99 16.63 -12.06
C GLU A 15 5.51 15.31 -11.51
N ARG A 16 4.74 14.68 -10.62
CA ARG A 16 5.09 13.43 -9.93
C ARG A 16 3.90 12.48 -9.93
N PRO A 17 3.56 11.90 -11.09
CA PRO A 17 2.44 10.96 -11.17
C PRO A 17 2.72 9.70 -10.34
N VAL A 18 1.70 9.26 -9.61
CA VAL A 18 1.76 8.05 -8.79
C VAL A 18 0.70 7.07 -9.26
N GLN A 19 1.07 5.80 -9.29
CA GLN A 19 0.18 4.69 -9.60
C GLN A 19 0.22 3.70 -8.44
N PHE A 20 -0.95 3.28 -7.95
CA PHE A 20 -1.05 2.24 -6.93
C PHE A 20 -1.48 0.93 -7.57
N ILE A 21 -0.67 -0.10 -7.39
CA ILE A 21 -0.93 -1.45 -7.89
C ILE A 21 -1.19 -2.36 -6.70
N PHE A 22 -2.37 -2.94 -6.68
CA PHE A 22 -2.81 -3.90 -5.67
C PHE A 22 -2.91 -5.28 -6.28
N ALA A 23 -2.52 -6.30 -5.53
CA ALA A 23 -2.73 -7.68 -5.88
C ALA A 23 -2.93 -8.50 -4.60
N GLY A 24 -3.80 -9.48 -4.64
CA GLY A 24 -4.06 -10.33 -3.48
C GLY A 24 -5.29 -11.20 -3.67
N LYS A 25 -5.47 -12.12 -2.73
CA LYS A 25 -6.63 -12.98 -2.61
C LYS A 25 -7.09 -12.97 -1.15
N ALA A 26 -8.39 -12.84 -0.95
CA ALA A 26 -8.99 -13.04 0.37
C ALA A 26 -9.48 -14.49 0.49
N HIS A 27 -9.35 -15.07 1.68
CA HIS A 27 -9.92 -16.38 1.96
C HIS A 27 -11.46 -16.32 1.81
N PRO A 28 -12.13 -17.40 1.36
CA PRO A 28 -13.60 -17.43 1.22
C PRO A 28 -14.38 -17.04 2.49
N HIS A 29 -13.80 -17.24 3.68
CA HIS A 29 -14.39 -16.85 4.96
C HIS A 29 -13.93 -15.48 5.47
N ASP A 30 -13.02 -14.81 4.78
CA ASP A 30 -12.55 -13.46 5.13
C ASP A 30 -13.39 -12.39 4.42
N ILE A 31 -14.60 -12.18 4.95
CA ILE A 31 -15.52 -11.19 4.40
C ILE A 31 -14.93 -9.77 4.42
N PRO A 32 -14.30 -9.29 5.52
CA PRO A 32 -13.67 -7.97 5.51
C PRO A 32 -12.59 -7.82 4.42
N GLY A 33 -11.77 -8.84 4.19
CA GLY A 33 -10.77 -8.82 3.12
C GLY A 33 -11.39 -8.78 1.72
N GLN A 34 -12.49 -9.51 1.50
CA GLN A 34 -13.25 -9.47 0.25
C GLN A 34 -13.86 -8.08 0.01
N ASP A 35 -14.41 -7.45 1.04
CA ASP A 35 -14.99 -6.10 0.95
C ASP A 35 -13.90 -5.05 0.63
N LEU A 36 -12.69 -5.19 1.18
CA LEU A 36 -11.56 -4.34 0.81
C LEU A 36 -11.18 -4.48 -0.66
N ILE A 37 -11.09 -5.71 -1.18
CA ILE A 37 -10.83 -5.96 -2.61
C ILE A 37 -11.92 -5.34 -3.47
N LYS A 38 -13.18 -5.55 -3.12
CA LYS A 38 -14.32 -4.95 -3.81
C LYS A 38 -14.21 -3.43 -3.85
N ARG A 39 -13.87 -2.81 -2.72
CA ARG A 39 -13.69 -1.36 -2.63
C ARG A 39 -12.57 -0.86 -3.54
N ILE A 40 -11.42 -1.55 -3.58
CA ILE A 40 -10.32 -1.20 -4.48
C ILE A 40 -10.78 -1.25 -5.94
N VAL A 41 -11.48 -2.31 -6.32
CA VAL A 41 -12.00 -2.48 -7.69
C VAL A 41 -13.04 -1.42 -8.05
N GLU A 42 -13.92 -1.04 -7.13
CA GLU A 42 -14.88 0.06 -7.33
C GLU A 42 -14.17 1.38 -7.59
N VAL A 43 -13.20 1.74 -6.75
CA VAL A 43 -12.42 2.97 -6.90
C VAL A 43 -11.62 2.97 -8.21
N SER A 44 -11.02 1.84 -8.59
CA SER A 44 -10.22 1.74 -9.82
C SER A 44 -11.03 2.01 -11.11
N LYS A 45 -12.35 1.90 -11.05
CA LYS A 45 -13.26 2.15 -12.19
C LYS A 45 -13.75 3.59 -12.27
N MET A 46 -13.53 4.40 -11.25
CA MET A 46 -13.91 5.81 -11.27
C MET A 46 -13.03 6.57 -12.27
N PRO A 47 -13.60 7.54 -13.04
CA PRO A 47 -12.88 8.24 -14.10
C PRO A 47 -11.56 8.85 -13.66
N GLU A 48 -11.52 9.47 -12.48
CA GLU A 48 -10.34 10.13 -11.91
C GLU A 48 -9.23 9.15 -11.50
N PHE A 49 -9.55 7.86 -11.34
CA PHE A 49 -8.60 6.82 -10.90
C PHE A 49 -8.26 5.80 -11.97
N LEU A 50 -8.86 5.93 -13.14
CA LEU A 50 -8.66 4.99 -14.25
C LEU A 50 -7.17 4.96 -14.65
N GLY A 51 -6.57 3.76 -14.61
CA GLY A 51 -5.14 3.57 -14.87
C GLY A 51 -4.19 4.10 -13.78
N LYS A 52 -4.73 4.62 -12.66
CA LYS A 52 -3.94 5.12 -11.51
C LYS A 52 -4.07 4.21 -10.30
N ILE A 53 -5.26 3.66 -10.08
CA ILE A 53 -5.53 2.63 -9.08
C ILE A 53 -5.79 1.35 -9.84
N ILE A 54 -4.94 0.35 -9.66
CA ILE A 54 -4.97 -0.90 -10.43
C ILE A 54 -5.09 -2.08 -9.46
N PHE A 55 -6.01 -2.98 -9.74
CA PHE A 55 -6.09 -4.26 -9.05
C PHE A 55 -5.76 -5.39 -10.04
N LEU A 56 -4.70 -6.13 -9.74
CA LEU A 56 -4.28 -7.29 -10.52
C LEU A 56 -4.92 -8.56 -9.96
N GLN A 57 -5.66 -9.25 -10.81
CA GLN A 57 -6.33 -10.49 -10.46
C GLN A 57 -5.37 -11.69 -10.52
N ASN A 58 -5.83 -12.81 -9.97
CA ASN A 58 -5.11 -14.10 -10.03
C ASN A 58 -3.71 -14.06 -9.41
N TYR A 59 -3.57 -13.32 -8.30
CA TYR A 59 -2.30 -13.25 -7.57
C TYR A 59 -1.70 -14.65 -7.36
N ASP A 60 -0.48 -14.83 -7.84
CA ASP A 60 0.32 -16.04 -7.75
C ASP A 60 1.82 -15.71 -7.54
N MET A 61 2.68 -16.72 -7.48
CA MET A 61 4.11 -16.53 -7.25
C MET A 61 4.80 -15.78 -8.40
N GLU A 62 4.37 -16.00 -9.65
CA GLU A 62 4.97 -15.33 -10.81
C GLU A 62 4.61 -13.83 -10.81
N LEU A 63 3.34 -13.49 -10.55
CA LEU A 63 2.91 -12.10 -10.39
C LEU A 63 3.63 -11.43 -9.22
N ALA A 64 3.71 -12.11 -8.07
CA ALA A 64 4.44 -11.61 -6.90
C ALA A 64 5.90 -11.30 -7.24
N ARG A 65 6.59 -12.20 -7.95
CA ARG A 65 7.98 -12.00 -8.39
C ARG A 65 8.13 -10.76 -9.26
N ARG A 66 7.24 -10.57 -10.22
CA ARG A 66 7.25 -9.39 -11.09
C ARG A 66 6.98 -8.10 -10.33
N MET A 67 6.07 -8.12 -9.37
CA MET A 67 5.77 -6.95 -8.54
C MET A 67 6.96 -6.53 -7.68
N VAL A 68 7.60 -7.47 -6.98
CA VAL A 68 8.76 -7.14 -6.12
C VAL A 68 10.01 -6.71 -6.89
N GLN A 69 10.05 -6.95 -8.20
CA GLN A 69 11.14 -6.53 -9.09
C GLN A 69 10.81 -5.27 -9.90
N GLY A 70 9.52 -4.95 -10.08
CA GLY A 70 9.07 -3.97 -11.06
C GLY A 70 8.48 -2.69 -10.50
N VAL A 71 8.21 -2.61 -9.19
CA VAL A 71 7.69 -1.39 -8.57
C VAL A 71 8.84 -0.50 -8.06
N ASP A 72 8.61 0.80 -7.98
CA ASP A 72 9.60 1.74 -7.46
C ASP A 72 9.60 1.77 -5.94
N VAL A 73 8.42 1.63 -5.33
CA VAL A 73 8.21 1.68 -3.89
C VAL A 73 7.26 0.58 -3.46
N TRP A 74 7.62 -0.14 -2.42
CA TRP A 74 6.76 -1.11 -1.76
C TRP A 74 6.11 -0.47 -0.54
N LEU A 75 4.78 -0.29 -0.60
CA LEU A 75 4.00 0.25 0.51
C LEU A 75 3.50 -0.89 1.39
N ASN A 76 3.85 -0.85 2.68
CA ASN A 76 3.42 -1.84 3.67
C ASN A 76 2.83 -1.13 4.90
N THR A 77 1.55 -1.35 5.17
CA THR A 77 0.82 -0.66 6.24
C THR A 77 0.13 -1.63 7.20
N PRO A 78 0.90 -2.52 7.88
CA PRO A 78 0.32 -3.45 8.84
C PRO A 78 -0.25 -2.72 10.06
N THR A 79 -1.19 -3.37 10.73
CA THR A 79 -1.65 -2.92 12.04
C THR A 79 -0.63 -3.33 13.09
N ARG A 80 0.09 -2.36 13.64
CA ARG A 80 1.11 -2.62 14.66
C ARG A 80 0.49 -3.08 15.98
N PRO A 81 1.06 -4.10 16.67
CA PRO A 81 2.29 -4.85 16.40
C PRO A 81 2.03 -6.24 15.78
N LEU A 82 1.12 -6.35 14.83
CA LEU A 82 0.62 -7.63 14.34
C LEU A 82 1.41 -8.22 13.15
N GLU A 83 2.36 -7.47 12.57
CA GLU A 83 3.21 -7.96 11.50
C GLU A 83 4.33 -8.83 12.08
N ALA A 84 4.33 -10.13 11.78
CA ALA A 84 5.33 -11.06 12.30
C ALA A 84 6.71 -10.83 11.66
N SER A 85 6.77 -10.73 10.34
CA SER A 85 8.00 -10.48 9.57
C SER A 85 7.76 -9.51 8.41
N GLY A 86 6.90 -9.82 7.45
CA GLY A 86 6.68 -9.00 6.25
C GLY A 86 7.68 -9.32 5.15
N THR A 87 7.81 -10.62 4.79
CA THR A 87 8.80 -11.12 3.83
C THR A 87 8.70 -10.52 2.44
N SER A 88 7.55 -9.95 2.05
CA SER A 88 7.40 -9.22 0.78
C SER A 88 8.29 -7.98 0.72
N GLY A 89 8.37 -7.22 1.80
CA GLY A 89 9.27 -6.07 1.91
C GLY A 89 10.74 -6.49 1.86
N GLU A 90 11.12 -7.58 2.51
CA GLU A 90 12.48 -8.14 2.42
C GLU A 90 12.87 -8.47 0.98
N LYS A 91 11.97 -9.15 0.24
CA LYS A 91 12.18 -9.47 -1.18
C LYS A 91 12.30 -8.21 -2.04
N CYS A 92 11.50 -7.18 -1.75
CA CYS A 92 11.56 -5.91 -2.46
C CYS A 92 12.93 -5.24 -2.29
N VAL A 93 13.40 -5.13 -1.06
CA VAL A 93 14.72 -4.51 -0.78
C VAL A 93 15.86 -5.30 -1.40
N MET A 94 15.82 -6.65 -1.39
CA MET A 94 16.79 -7.49 -2.08
C MET A 94 16.78 -7.30 -3.61
N ASN A 95 15.70 -6.78 -4.18
CA ASN A 95 15.57 -6.44 -5.60
C ASN A 95 15.78 -4.94 -5.88
N GLY A 96 16.23 -4.16 -4.92
CA GLY A 96 16.51 -2.73 -5.10
C GLY A 96 15.28 -1.82 -5.01
N VAL A 97 14.13 -2.35 -4.60
CA VAL A 97 12.89 -1.58 -4.43
C VAL A 97 12.89 -0.90 -3.06
N MET A 98 12.58 0.38 -3.02
CA MET A 98 12.52 1.13 -1.77
C MET A 98 11.30 0.73 -0.95
N GLN A 99 11.48 0.64 0.37
CA GLN A 99 10.40 0.32 1.29
C GLN A 99 9.80 1.59 1.91
N PHE A 100 8.47 1.68 1.91
CA PHE A 100 7.71 2.66 2.65
C PHE A 100 6.74 1.91 3.58
N SER A 101 7.11 1.76 4.83
CA SER A 101 6.40 0.85 5.74
C SER A 101 6.19 1.43 7.13
N VAL A 102 5.11 0.98 7.76
CA VAL A 102 4.98 1.06 9.22
C VAL A 102 6.16 0.34 9.85
N LEU A 103 6.69 0.91 10.93
CA LEU A 103 7.82 0.34 11.68
C LEU A 103 7.32 -0.86 12.51
N ASP A 104 7.17 -1.99 11.83
CA ASP A 104 6.70 -3.26 12.37
C ASP A 104 7.36 -4.43 11.61
N GLY A 105 7.29 -5.64 12.16
CA GLY A 105 7.92 -6.81 11.59
C GLY A 105 9.44 -6.61 11.38
N TRP A 106 9.97 -7.09 10.27
CA TRP A 106 11.40 -6.99 9.95
C TRP A 106 11.90 -5.54 9.81
N TRP A 107 11.00 -4.59 9.46
CA TRP A 107 11.39 -3.20 9.25
C TRP A 107 11.86 -2.50 10.52
N VAL A 108 11.50 -3.03 11.71
CA VAL A 108 12.04 -2.58 12.99
C VAL A 108 13.56 -2.74 13.06
N GLU A 109 14.07 -3.83 12.51
CA GLU A 109 15.50 -4.15 12.48
C GLU A 109 16.19 -3.68 11.20
N GLY A 110 15.47 -3.75 10.08
CA GLY A 110 16.01 -3.47 8.75
C GLY A 110 16.05 -2.01 8.35
N TYR A 111 15.28 -1.14 9.02
CA TYR A 111 15.27 0.28 8.69
C TYR A 111 16.61 0.95 8.94
N LYS A 112 17.08 1.67 7.93
CA LYS A 112 18.22 2.58 8.03
C LYS A 112 17.89 3.84 7.24
N GLU A 113 18.41 4.98 7.68
CA GLU A 113 18.30 6.23 6.94
C GLU A 113 18.84 6.05 5.50
N GLY A 114 18.06 6.50 4.52
CA GLY A 114 18.36 6.32 3.10
C GLY A 114 17.91 4.99 2.49
N ALA A 115 17.47 4.00 3.28
CA ALA A 115 16.99 2.71 2.77
C ALA A 115 15.50 2.71 2.40
N GLY A 116 14.78 3.76 2.74
CA GLY A 116 13.34 3.91 2.53
C GLY A 116 12.73 4.83 3.57
N TRP A 117 11.44 4.69 3.78
CA TRP A 117 10.70 5.53 4.73
C TRP A 117 10.01 4.69 5.79
N MET A 118 9.95 5.23 7.00
CA MET A 118 9.21 4.64 8.10
C MET A 118 7.97 5.46 8.46
N LEU A 119 6.91 4.76 8.82
CA LEU A 119 5.71 5.31 9.43
C LEU A 119 5.71 4.91 10.92
N GLU A 120 5.98 5.85 11.81
CA GLU A 120 6.06 5.57 13.25
C GLU A 120 4.69 5.31 13.89
N LYS A 121 3.67 6.02 13.43
CA LYS A 121 2.27 5.88 13.90
C LYS A 121 1.32 6.03 12.74
N ILE A 122 0.48 5.03 12.53
CA ILE A 122 -0.80 5.23 11.87
C ILE A 122 -1.70 5.84 12.94
N ARG A 123 -2.05 7.12 12.79
CA ARG A 123 -3.07 7.74 13.64
C ARG A 123 -4.40 7.03 13.37
N PRO A 124 -5.19 6.70 14.40
CA PRO A 124 -6.56 6.26 14.19
C PRO A 124 -7.30 7.26 13.28
N VAL A 125 -8.21 6.77 12.46
CA VAL A 125 -8.97 7.58 11.48
C VAL A 125 -9.63 8.80 12.15
N ASP A 126 -10.05 8.66 13.40
CA ASP A 126 -10.66 9.73 14.21
C ASP A 126 -9.71 10.90 14.53
N ALA A 127 -8.41 10.66 14.56
CA ALA A 127 -7.41 11.71 14.80
C ALA A 127 -7.11 12.57 13.55
N VAL A 128 -7.47 12.07 12.35
CA VAL A 128 -7.27 12.78 11.08
C VAL A 128 -8.42 13.76 10.80
N LEU A 129 -9.60 13.50 11.32
CA LEU A 129 -10.79 14.36 11.17
C LEU A 129 -10.71 15.65 11.99
N ASN A 130 -9.91 15.67 13.06
CA ASN A 130 -9.78 16.84 13.95
C ASN A 130 -8.71 17.86 13.50
N LEU A 131 -8.01 17.63 12.38
CA LEU A 131 -7.02 18.58 11.86
C LEU A 131 -7.59 19.55 10.80
N SER A 132 -8.88 19.43 10.46
CA SER A 132 -9.56 20.33 9.52
C SER A 132 -10.30 21.49 10.19
N SER A 133 -10.15 21.66 11.52
CA SER A 133 -10.80 22.69 12.33
C SER A 133 -9.82 23.51 13.20
N ALA A 134 -8.58 23.66 12.76
CA ALA A 134 -7.61 24.56 13.38
C ALA A 134 -6.95 25.43 12.32
#